data_0ae18024cc2c949eda0de94a4de5020a
#
_entry.id   0ae18024cc2c949eda0de94a4de5020a
#
_cell.length_a   1.000
_cell.length_b   1.000
_cell.length_c   1.000
_cell.angle_alpha   90.00
_cell.angle_beta   90.00
_cell.angle_gamma   90.00
#
_symmetry.space_group_name_H-M   'P 1'
#
loop_
_entity.id
_entity.type
_entity.pdbx_description
1 polymer ?
#
loop_
_entity_poly.entity_id
_entity_poly.type
_entity_poly.pdbx_seq_one_letter_code
_entity_poly.pdbx_strand_id
1 'polypeptide(L)'
;IYPKWGGLSEIAQVSCRAGAVGGAVYMLGSSIKEIETVQEDKLLRLSLSSGDTVRTRLLVRANDSSGFGLSISRLVAVVDSPLTSFFQPTVEGAPRPAVAVVAFPTGSLTTPAGATYQYPVYLSAHSGETGECPNDQSKCQARLLDTLP
;
A
#
# COMPACT_ATOMS: atom_id res chain seq x y z
N ILE A 1 12.68 -0.19 -4.26
CA ILE A 1 12.48 0.76 -5.37
C ILE A 1 11.30 1.64 -4.96
N TYR A 2 11.47 2.93 -5.02
CA TYR A 2 10.37 3.89 -4.91
C TYR A 2 10.50 4.92 -6.06
N PRO A 3 9.40 5.42 -6.59
CA PRO A 3 9.44 6.48 -7.59
C PRO A 3 9.93 7.79 -6.97
N LYS A 4 10.79 8.52 -7.68
CA LYS A 4 11.34 9.79 -7.20
C LYS A 4 10.26 10.87 -7.00
N TRP A 5 9.23 10.84 -7.81
CA TRP A 5 8.14 11.82 -7.82
C TRP A 5 6.80 11.11 -7.64
N GLY A 6 5.94 11.63 -6.77
CA GLY A 6 4.58 11.12 -6.57
C GLY A 6 4.46 9.74 -5.90
N GLY A 7 5.57 9.11 -5.52
CA GLY A 7 5.57 7.83 -4.82
C GLY A 7 4.97 6.69 -5.65
N LEU A 8 4.39 5.70 -4.96
CA LEU A 8 3.78 4.52 -5.61
C LEU A 8 2.54 4.86 -6.45
N SER A 9 1.93 6.04 -6.26
CA SER A 9 0.80 6.50 -7.07
C SER A 9 1.20 6.71 -8.53
N GLU A 10 2.43 7.11 -8.81
CA GLU A 10 2.95 7.23 -10.17
C GLU A 10 2.93 5.90 -10.92
N ILE A 11 3.34 4.81 -10.27
CA ILE A 11 3.29 3.47 -10.86
C ILE A 11 1.85 3.10 -11.21
N ALA A 12 0.92 3.37 -10.30
CA ALA A 12 -0.50 3.09 -10.55
C ALA A 12 -1.05 3.91 -11.72
N GLN A 13 -0.72 5.20 -11.80
CA GLN A 13 -1.16 6.10 -12.88
C GLN A 13 -0.57 5.69 -14.23
N VAL A 14 0.74 5.42 -14.29
CA VAL A 14 1.40 4.98 -15.53
C VAL A 14 0.85 3.64 -15.99
N SER A 15 0.64 2.69 -15.08
CA SER A 15 0.04 1.40 -15.39
C SER A 15 -1.39 1.54 -15.92
N CYS A 16 -2.18 2.41 -15.30
CA CYS A 16 -3.54 2.71 -15.74
C CYS A 16 -3.55 3.30 -17.15
N ARG A 17 -2.67 4.28 -17.41
CA ARG A 17 -2.54 4.89 -18.75
C ARG A 17 -2.09 3.89 -19.79
N ALA A 18 -1.07 3.09 -19.49
CA ALA A 18 -0.58 2.06 -20.42
C ALA A 18 -1.66 1.02 -20.73
N GLY A 19 -2.41 0.59 -19.72
CA GLY A 19 -3.54 -0.30 -19.88
C GLY A 19 -4.63 0.30 -20.77
N ALA A 20 -5.01 1.56 -20.54
CA ALA A 20 -6.01 2.25 -21.35
C ALA A 20 -5.59 2.36 -22.83
N VAL A 21 -4.33 2.68 -23.10
CA VAL A 21 -3.77 2.70 -24.47
C VAL A 21 -3.83 1.30 -25.10
N GLY A 22 -3.63 0.25 -24.30
CA GLY A 22 -3.76 -1.15 -24.70
C GLY A 22 -5.20 -1.66 -24.82
N GLY A 23 -6.21 -0.80 -24.62
CA GLY A 23 -7.63 -1.16 -24.73
C GLY A 23 -8.27 -1.68 -23.43
N ALA A 24 -7.61 -1.52 -22.27
CA ALA A 24 -8.22 -1.88 -21.00
C ALA A 24 -9.37 -0.95 -20.63
N VAL A 25 -10.41 -1.52 -20.04
CA VAL A 25 -11.55 -0.78 -19.50
C VAL A 25 -11.46 -0.74 -17.97
N TYR A 26 -11.58 0.44 -17.40
CA TYR A 26 -11.57 0.66 -15.95
C TYR A 26 -12.99 0.96 -15.46
N MET A 27 -13.49 0.13 -14.57
CA MET A 27 -14.81 0.28 -13.95
C MET A 27 -14.63 0.64 -12.49
N LEU A 28 -14.70 1.93 -12.18
CA LEU A 28 -14.60 2.42 -10.80
C LEU A 28 -15.92 2.17 -10.05
N GLY A 29 -15.81 1.92 -8.74
CA GLY A 29 -16.98 1.68 -7.90
C GLY A 29 -17.70 0.35 -8.13
N SER A 30 -17.16 -0.52 -8.97
CA SER A 30 -17.68 -1.87 -9.21
C SER A 30 -16.89 -2.92 -8.43
N SER A 31 -17.59 -3.86 -7.83
CA SER A 31 -17.02 -5.04 -7.17
C SER A 31 -17.54 -6.32 -7.82
N ILE A 32 -16.77 -7.40 -7.67
CA ILE A 32 -17.23 -8.74 -8.07
C ILE A 32 -18.10 -9.27 -6.94
N LYS A 33 -19.36 -9.58 -7.25
CA LYS A 33 -20.32 -10.20 -6.32
C LYS A 33 -20.19 -11.71 -6.29
N GLU A 34 -20.00 -12.30 -7.47
CA GLU A 34 -20.01 -13.75 -7.63
C GLU A 34 -19.05 -14.17 -8.73
N ILE A 35 -18.43 -15.32 -8.53
CA ILE A 35 -17.51 -15.94 -9.49
C ILE A 35 -18.01 -17.37 -9.73
N GLU A 36 -18.41 -17.65 -10.97
CA GLU A 36 -18.82 -18.99 -11.39
C GLU A 36 -17.83 -19.52 -12.41
N THR A 37 -17.52 -20.83 -12.33
CA THR A 37 -16.75 -21.53 -13.36
C THR A 37 -17.71 -22.18 -14.34
N VAL A 38 -17.70 -21.76 -15.59
CA VAL A 38 -18.49 -22.36 -16.66
C VAL A 38 -17.70 -23.55 -17.21
N GLN A 39 -18.20 -24.75 -16.98
CA GLN A 39 -17.49 -26.01 -17.30
C GLN A 39 -17.34 -26.21 -18.82
N GLU A 40 -18.31 -25.79 -19.60
CA GLU A 40 -18.33 -25.99 -21.07
C GLU A 40 -17.19 -25.28 -21.78
N ASP A 41 -16.93 -24.02 -21.38
CA ASP A 41 -15.96 -23.13 -22.07
C ASP A 41 -14.65 -22.94 -21.27
N LYS A 42 -14.56 -23.51 -20.06
CA LYS A 42 -13.48 -23.25 -19.10
C LYS A 42 -13.26 -21.74 -18.82
N LEU A 43 -14.36 -20.99 -18.88
CA LEU A 43 -14.37 -19.56 -18.60
C LEU A 43 -14.89 -19.28 -17.20
N LEU A 44 -14.44 -18.17 -16.64
CA LEU A 44 -15.02 -17.59 -15.43
C LEU A 44 -16.12 -16.62 -15.84
N ARG A 45 -17.28 -16.73 -15.20
CA ARG A 45 -18.35 -15.75 -15.26
C ARG A 45 -18.30 -14.92 -13.97
N LEU A 46 -18.16 -13.62 -14.13
CA LEU A 46 -18.08 -12.68 -13.03
C LEU A 46 -19.34 -11.82 -13.01
N SER A 47 -20.12 -11.87 -11.95
CA SER A 47 -21.25 -10.98 -11.73
C SER A 47 -20.80 -9.75 -10.97
N LEU A 48 -20.99 -8.57 -11.53
CA LEU A 48 -20.54 -7.30 -10.96
C LEU A 48 -21.65 -6.63 -10.14
N SER A 49 -21.24 -5.73 -9.24
CA SER A 49 -22.18 -4.94 -8.43
C SER A 49 -23.02 -3.96 -9.25
N SER A 50 -22.54 -3.59 -10.44
CA SER A 50 -23.28 -2.78 -11.44
C SER A 50 -24.44 -3.53 -12.09
N GLY A 51 -24.52 -4.86 -11.94
CA GLY A 51 -25.48 -5.73 -12.65
C GLY A 51 -24.92 -6.32 -13.95
N ASP A 52 -23.75 -5.91 -14.34
CA ASP A 52 -23.08 -6.44 -15.55
C ASP A 52 -22.49 -7.82 -15.30
N THR A 53 -22.33 -8.58 -16.37
CA THR A 53 -21.66 -9.89 -16.35
C THR A 53 -20.48 -9.88 -17.28
N VAL A 54 -19.31 -10.31 -16.81
CA VAL A 54 -18.08 -10.42 -17.59
C VAL A 54 -17.67 -11.88 -17.70
N ARG A 55 -17.28 -12.32 -18.90
CA ARG A 55 -16.65 -13.63 -19.12
C ARG A 55 -15.15 -13.46 -19.33
N THR A 56 -14.34 -14.22 -18.63
CA THR A 56 -12.88 -14.15 -18.73
C THR A 56 -12.23 -15.51 -18.59
N ARG A 57 -11.05 -15.67 -19.16
CA ARG A 57 -10.21 -16.86 -18.99
C ARG A 57 -9.34 -16.78 -17.75
N LEU A 58 -9.04 -15.57 -17.30
CA LEU A 58 -8.14 -15.32 -16.20
C LEU A 58 -8.69 -14.20 -15.33
N LEU A 59 -8.65 -14.40 -14.02
CA LEU A 59 -8.95 -13.40 -13.02
C LEU A 59 -7.71 -13.19 -12.16
N VAL A 60 -7.20 -11.96 -12.13
CA VAL A 60 -6.10 -11.55 -11.23
C VAL A 60 -6.68 -10.66 -10.14
N ARG A 61 -6.46 -11.02 -8.89
CA ARG A 61 -6.94 -10.27 -7.71
C ARG A 61 -5.76 -9.81 -6.87
N ALA A 62 -5.85 -8.61 -6.34
CA ALA A 62 -4.81 -8.06 -5.46
C ALA A 62 -4.88 -8.64 -4.04
N ASN A 63 -6.08 -9.05 -3.60
CA ASN A 63 -6.30 -9.60 -2.27
C ASN A 63 -7.37 -10.67 -2.33
N ASP A 64 -7.08 -11.82 -1.77
CA ASP A 64 -8.08 -12.82 -1.50
C ASP A 64 -8.38 -12.76 0.00
N SER A 65 -9.57 -12.29 0.36
CA SER A 65 -10.04 -12.18 1.75
C SER A 65 -10.30 -13.54 2.40
N SER A 66 -9.80 -14.62 1.83
CA SER A 66 -9.93 -15.96 2.37
C SER A 66 -9.01 -16.17 3.57
N GLY A 67 -9.47 -15.75 4.74
CA GLY A 67 -9.26 -16.56 5.94
C GLY A 67 -7.92 -16.59 6.63
N PHE A 68 -6.97 -15.72 6.35
CA PHE A 68 -5.84 -15.53 7.27
C PHE A 68 -6.25 -14.49 8.31
N GLY A 69 -6.38 -14.91 9.58
CA GLY A 69 -6.77 -14.06 10.70
C GLY A 69 -5.76 -12.98 11.08
N LEU A 70 -4.99 -12.50 10.09
CA LEU A 70 -4.04 -11.42 10.24
C LEU A 70 -4.51 -10.22 9.41
N SER A 71 -4.66 -9.08 10.04
CA SER A 71 -4.88 -7.81 9.37
C SER A 71 -3.64 -6.91 9.52
N ILE A 72 -3.45 -6.02 8.57
CA ILE A 72 -2.40 -5.00 8.64
C ILE A 72 -3.08 -3.65 8.73
N SER A 73 -2.97 -3.02 9.89
CA SER A 73 -3.35 -1.62 10.05
C SER A 73 -2.26 -0.73 9.49
N ARG A 74 -2.66 0.26 8.71
CA ARG A 74 -1.75 1.23 8.10
C ARG A 74 -2.18 2.65 8.41
N LEU A 75 -1.24 3.43 8.93
CA LEU A 75 -1.38 4.86 9.09
C LEU A 75 -0.49 5.57 8.07
N VAL A 76 -1.03 6.59 7.41
CA VAL A 76 -0.26 7.52 6.59
C VAL A 76 -0.53 8.92 7.09
N ALA A 77 0.51 9.68 7.41
CA ALA A 77 0.42 11.04 7.87
C ALA A 77 1.50 11.90 7.21
N VAL A 78 1.18 13.16 6.96
CA VAL A 78 2.16 14.19 6.66
C VAL A 78 2.37 15.00 7.93
N VAL A 79 3.61 15.08 8.38
CA VAL A 79 4.00 15.82 9.59
C VAL A 79 4.66 17.13 9.18
N ASP A 80 4.36 18.19 9.91
CA ASP A 80 4.92 19.53 9.70
C ASP A 80 6.32 19.62 10.34
N SER A 81 7.20 18.77 9.82
CA SER A 81 8.61 18.71 10.23
C SER A 81 9.41 17.96 9.17
N PRO A 82 10.61 18.44 8.81
CA PRO A 82 11.48 17.77 7.85
C PRO A 82 12.16 16.52 8.42
N LEU A 83 12.02 16.20 9.70
CA LEU A 83 12.59 15.03 10.39
C LEU A 83 14.05 14.75 10.00
N THR A 84 14.88 15.77 9.90
CA THR A 84 16.23 15.71 9.33
C THR A 84 17.15 14.71 10.02
N SER A 85 16.91 14.40 11.30
CA SER A 85 17.66 13.39 12.04
C SER A 85 17.49 11.96 11.49
N PHE A 86 16.40 11.68 10.80
CA PHE A 86 16.15 10.36 10.20
C PHE A 86 16.91 10.17 8.87
N PHE A 87 17.28 11.25 8.23
CA PHE A 87 17.86 11.23 6.88
C PHE A 87 19.36 11.56 6.89
N GLN A 88 20.07 11.20 7.97
CA GLN A 88 21.52 11.39 8.03
C GLN A 88 22.23 10.33 7.20
N PRO A 89 23.26 10.73 6.41
CA PRO A 89 24.09 9.77 5.73
C PRO A 89 24.77 8.82 6.74
N THR A 90 24.80 7.55 6.45
CA THR A 90 25.49 6.54 7.28
C THR A 90 26.99 6.50 7.00
N VAL A 91 27.42 7.07 5.87
CA VAL A 91 28.82 7.14 5.44
C VAL A 91 29.13 8.59 5.10
N GLU A 92 30.29 9.07 5.55
CA GLU A 92 30.77 10.43 5.27
C GLU A 92 30.87 10.68 3.75
N GLY A 93 30.35 11.81 3.29
CA GLY A 93 30.33 12.16 1.87
C GLY A 93 29.23 11.48 1.05
N ALA A 94 28.44 10.57 1.62
CA ALA A 94 27.29 9.99 0.92
C ALA A 94 26.14 11.00 0.82
N PRO A 95 25.31 10.93 -0.24
CA PRO A 95 24.10 11.75 -0.34
C PRO A 95 23.11 11.40 0.79
N ARG A 96 22.33 12.38 1.20
CA ARG A 96 21.26 12.15 2.18
C ARG A 96 20.24 11.16 1.63
N PRO A 97 19.85 10.14 2.40
CA PRO A 97 18.77 9.25 1.99
C PRO A 97 17.43 10.02 2.03
N ALA A 98 16.62 9.85 1.00
CA ALA A 98 15.28 10.45 0.94
C ALA A 98 14.23 9.64 1.71
N VAL A 99 14.55 8.42 2.09
CA VAL A 99 13.68 7.50 2.85
C VAL A 99 14.45 6.88 4.00
N ALA A 100 13.80 6.82 5.16
CA ALA A 100 14.29 6.12 6.33
C ALA A 100 13.26 5.11 6.83
N VAL A 101 13.73 4.02 7.41
CA VAL A 101 12.85 3.01 8.03
C VAL A 101 13.25 2.86 9.50
N VAL A 102 12.28 3.01 10.38
CA VAL A 102 12.43 2.77 11.81
C VAL A 102 11.64 1.53 12.16
N ALA A 103 12.30 0.57 12.78
CA ALA A 103 11.68 -0.64 13.29
C ALA A 103 11.52 -0.54 14.82
N PHE A 104 10.32 -0.72 15.28
CA PHE A 104 10.00 -0.87 16.70
C PHE A 104 9.84 -2.37 16.98
N PRO A 105 10.76 -2.98 17.73
CA PRO A 105 10.67 -4.41 18.05
C PRO A 105 9.42 -4.75 18.84
N THR A 106 9.05 -6.01 18.82
CA THR A 106 8.00 -6.56 19.67
C THR A 106 8.22 -6.15 21.14
N GLY A 107 7.19 -5.66 21.79
CA GLY A 107 7.23 -5.24 23.19
C GLY A 107 7.82 -3.85 23.45
N SER A 108 8.31 -3.13 22.42
CA SER A 108 8.89 -1.79 22.59
C SER A 108 7.86 -0.67 22.65
N LEU A 109 6.64 -0.92 22.20
CA LEU A 109 5.54 0.05 22.20
C LEU A 109 4.41 -0.41 23.11
N THR A 110 3.78 0.57 23.77
CA THR A 110 2.60 0.35 24.61
C THR A 110 1.42 1.15 24.05
N THR A 111 0.22 0.59 24.19
CA THR A 111 -1.01 1.31 23.88
C THR A 111 -1.29 2.38 24.94
N PRO A 112 -2.15 3.38 24.68
CA PRO A 112 -2.61 4.33 25.69
C PRO A 112 -3.25 3.66 26.92
N ALA A 113 -3.79 2.46 26.76
CA ALA A 113 -4.36 1.65 27.84
C ALA A 113 -3.31 0.83 28.62
N GLY A 114 -2.00 0.96 28.30
CA GLY A 114 -0.90 0.28 28.97
C GLY A 114 -0.60 -1.14 28.48
N ALA A 115 -1.32 -1.65 27.48
CA ALA A 115 -1.02 -2.95 26.91
C ALA A 115 0.18 -2.88 25.97
N THR A 116 1.05 -3.88 26.00
CA THR A 116 2.24 -3.97 25.15
C THR A 116 1.92 -4.57 23.81
N TYR A 117 2.42 -3.96 22.73
CA TYR A 117 2.28 -4.51 21.39
C TYR A 117 3.09 -5.79 21.21
N GLN A 118 2.44 -6.83 20.73
CA GLN A 118 3.01 -8.17 20.56
C GLN A 118 3.68 -8.37 19.19
N TYR A 119 3.55 -7.41 18.29
CA TYR A 119 4.12 -7.46 16.94
C TYR A 119 5.03 -6.27 16.70
N PRO A 120 6.03 -6.40 15.81
CA PRO A 120 6.87 -5.27 15.46
C PRO A 120 6.07 -4.24 14.66
N VAL A 121 6.38 -2.96 14.86
CA VAL A 121 5.83 -1.85 14.10
C VAL A 121 6.92 -1.27 13.22
N TYR A 122 6.62 -1.07 11.95
CA TYR A 122 7.54 -0.45 11.00
C TYR A 122 7.03 0.93 10.60
N LEU A 123 7.88 1.93 10.75
CA LEU A 123 7.65 3.30 10.31
C LEU A 123 8.56 3.60 9.13
N SER A 124 7.99 3.92 7.98
CA SER A 124 8.72 4.47 6.84
C SER A 124 8.52 5.97 6.83
N ALA A 125 9.60 6.75 6.90
CA ALA A 125 9.60 8.19 6.78
C ALA A 125 10.17 8.58 5.42
N HIS A 126 9.46 9.47 4.71
CA HIS A 126 9.85 10.00 3.42
C HIS A 126 10.05 11.50 3.56
N SER A 127 11.20 12.00 3.14
CA SER A 127 11.46 13.45 3.09
C SER A 127 10.76 14.10 1.89
N GLY A 128 10.69 15.42 1.87
CA GLY A 128 10.17 16.17 0.71
C GLY A 128 10.92 15.89 -0.59
N GLU A 129 12.16 15.41 -0.53
CA GLU A 129 12.91 15.01 -1.74
C GLU A 129 12.28 13.86 -2.53
N THR A 130 11.36 13.11 -1.92
CA THR A 130 10.56 12.08 -2.64
C THR A 130 9.47 12.70 -3.52
N GLY A 131 9.13 13.98 -3.32
CA GLY A 131 8.02 14.64 -4.00
C GLY A 131 6.64 14.26 -3.50
N GLU A 132 6.55 13.51 -2.38
CA GLU A 132 5.27 13.07 -1.79
C GLU A 132 4.71 14.07 -0.76
N CYS A 133 5.51 15.04 -0.33
CA CYS A 133 5.15 16.14 0.56
C CYS A 133 6.05 17.35 0.28
N PRO A 134 5.71 18.56 0.79
CA PRO A 134 6.58 19.73 0.73
C PRO A 134 7.97 19.48 1.36
N ASN A 135 8.97 20.27 0.96
CA ASN A 135 10.37 20.08 1.38
C ASN A 135 10.62 20.29 2.88
N ASP A 136 9.76 21.06 3.53
CA ASP A 136 9.79 21.36 4.97
C ASP A 136 8.97 20.34 5.82
N GLN A 137 8.39 19.36 5.16
CA GLN A 137 7.54 18.33 5.75
C GLN A 137 8.09 16.93 5.50
N SER A 138 7.51 15.93 6.18
CA SER A 138 7.81 14.53 5.97
C SER A 138 6.53 13.71 5.93
N LYS A 139 6.49 12.74 5.02
CA LYS A 139 5.42 11.74 4.98
C LYS A 139 5.84 10.53 5.79
N CYS A 140 5.05 10.20 6.79
CA CYS A 140 5.23 9.03 7.64
C CYS A 140 4.19 7.96 7.31
N GLN A 141 4.63 6.72 7.17
CA GLN A 141 3.76 5.58 6.95
C GLN A 141 4.10 4.49 7.97
N ALA A 142 3.19 4.26 8.90
CA ALA A 142 3.31 3.17 9.86
C ALA A 142 2.51 1.95 9.40
N ARG A 143 3.05 0.77 9.68
CA ARG A 143 2.40 -0.52 9.46
C ARG A 143 2.45 -1.33 10.74
N LEU A 144 1.31 -1.81 11.14
CA LEU A 144 1.09 -2.62 12.33
C LEU A 144 0.39 -3.91 11.92
N LEU A 145 0.95 -5.04 12.34
CA LEU A 145 0.27 -6.32 12.20
C LEU A 145 -0.74 -6.44 13.34
N ASP A 146 -2.00 -6.71 12.99
CA ASP A 146 -3.08 -6.92 13.95
C ASP A 146 -3.60 -8.35 13.82
N THR A 147 -3.89 -8.98 14.94
CA THR A 147 -4.73 -10.19 14.94
C THR A 147 -6.17 -9.72 15.01
N LEU A 148 -6.97 -10.11 14.02
CA LEU A 148 -8.42 -9.96 14.15
C LEU A 148 -8.87 -10.76 15.38
N PRO A 149 -9.74 -10.16 16.23
CA PRO A 149 -10.31 -10.87 17.36
C PRO A 149 -11.16 -12.05 16.94
#